data_5bc4e988f7716b64521a9402e8459d18
#
_entry.id   5bc4e988f7716b64521a9402e8459d18
#
_cell.length_a   1.000
_cell.length_b   1.000
_cell.length_c   1.000
_cell.angle_alpha   90.00
_cell.angle_beta   90.00
_cell.angle_gamma   90.00
#
_symmetry.space_group_name_H-M   'P 1'
#
loop_
_entity.id
_entity.type
_entity.pdbx_description
1 polymer ?
#
loop_
_entity_poly.entity_id
_entity_poly.type
_entity_poly.pdbx_seq_one_letter_code
_entity_poly.pdbx_strand_id
1 'polypeptide(L)'
;MNLSSTCFILKDNIMNEMNSFFNSSLSQTDPEIAAALQDELFRQQDQIEMIASENIVSNAVLEAQGSILTNKYAEGYSGRRYYGGCEYVDVVETLAIDRAKQLFNCNFVNVQPHSGAQANQAVFLALLQPGDTVLGMSLASGGHLTHGAGPNLSGKWFNAVQYGVSKETGTIDYDEVRALAEEHKPKMIVAGASAYPRTLDFEAFREIADSVGAYLMVDMAHISGLVAAGVHPSPVPHAHIVTSTTHKTLRAARGGIILSNDESLGKKINSAVFPGLQGGPLMHAIAGKAVAFGEALKPDFKTYIQNVVDNARVLGEVLLDRGLALVAKGTDTHLVLVDLRPKGLTGDITEVSLENAGITCNKNGVPFDPEKPMVTSGVRLGTPAGTTRGFGTEEFHQVGHLIGDVLDGLASNRNDNSDIEAKVRGKVRELCRAFPIYQ
;
A
#
# COMPACT_ATOMS: atom_id res chain seq x y z
N MET A 1 64.95 18.89 1.79
CA MET A 1 63.65 18.60 1.15
C MET A 1 62.54 18.96 2.11
N ASN A 2 61.69 19.89 1.71
CA ASN A 2 60.76 20.60 2.59
C ASN A 2 59.57 19.75 3.03
N LEU A 3 59.58 19.23 4.24
CA LEU A 3 58.44 18.49 4.89
C LEU A 3 57.15 19.33 4.94
N SER A 4 57.20 20.66 4.85
CA SER A 4 56.04 21.55 4.85
C SER A 4 55.23 21.48 3.56
N SER A 5 55.90 21.39 2.40
CA SER A 5 55.23 21.35 1.09
C SER A 5 54.47 20.07 0.86
N THR A 6 54.99 18.90 1.32
CA THR A 6 54.33 17.62 1.20
C THR A 6 53.07 17.54 2.09
N CYS A 7 53.11 18.16 3.26
CA CYS A 7 51.97 18.18 4.17
C CYS A 7 50.83 19.10 3.65
N PHE A 8 51.12 20.18 2.94
CA PHE A 8 50.12 21.04 2.29
C PHE A 8 49.44 20.34 1.11
N ILE A 9 50.23 19.68 0.23
CA ILE A 9 49.69 18.91 -0.93
C ILE A 9 48.82 17.77 -0.47
N LEU A 10 49.20 17.06 0.61
CA LEU A 10 48.39 16.00 1.20
C LEU A 10 47.05 16.54 1.78
N LYS A 11 47.08 17.70 2.46
CA LYS A 11 45.85 18.33 2.97
C LYS A 11 44.94 18.80 1.84
N ASP A 12 45.48 19.42 0.78
CA ASP A 12 44.67 19.86 -0.36
C ASP A 12 44.07 18.70 -1.14
N ASN A 13 44.79 17.57 -1.30
CA ASN A 13 44.25 16.36 -1.91
C ASN A 13 43.14 15.71 -1.05
N ILE A 14 43.35 15.58 0.26
CA ILE A 14 42.32 15.07 1.18
C ILE A 14 41.09 16.00 1.19
N MET A 15 41.27 17.32 1.20
CA MET A 15 40.16 18.28 1.13
C MET A 15 39.43 18.20 -0.19
N ASN A 16 40.11 17.99 -1.32
CA ASN A 16 39.49 17.83 -2.63
C ASN A 16 38.72 16.46 -2.74
N GLU A 17 39.28 15.38 -2.22
CA GLU A 17 38.64 14.10 -2.15
C GLU A 17 37.38 14.12 -1.24
N MET A 18 37.49 14.74 -0.06
CA MET A 18 36.34 14.93 0.84
C MET A 18 35.27 15.83 0.22
N ASN A 19 35.67 16.88 -0.49
CA ASN A 19 34.72 17.76 -1.19
C ASN A 19 33.99 17.01 -2.32
N SER A 20 34.69 16.15 -3.04
CA SER A 20 34.11 15.26 -4.04
C SER A 20 33.11 14.28 -3.38
N PHE A 21 33.45 13.67 -2.26
CA PHE A 21 32.57 12.73 -1.55
C PHE A 21 31.21 13.36 -1.17
N PHE A 22 31.21 14.62 -0.70
CA PHE A 22 29.98 15.27 -0.26
C PHE A 22 29.19 15.95 -1.39
N ASN A 23 29.80 16.23 -2.54
CA ASN A 23 29.20 17.04 -3.59
C ASN A 23 29.04 16.34 -4.94
N SER A 24 29.57 15.12 -5.11
CA SER A 24 29.36 14.37 -6.33
C SER A 24 27.90 13.94 -6.47
N SER A 25 27.37 14.10 -7.67
CA SER A 25 26.04 13.59 -8.02
C SER A 25 26.00 12.05 -8.07
N LEU A 26 24.81 11.48 -8.01
CA LEU A 26 24.64 10.04 -8.18
C LEU A 26 25.23 9.57 -9.52
N SER A 27 25.01 10.31 -10.61
CA SER A 27 25.51 9.95 -11.93
C SER A 27 27.07 9.96 -12.04
N GLN A 28 27.74 10.74 -11.17
CA GLN A 28 29.20 10.74 -11.08
C GLN A 28 29.71 9.61 -10.18
N THR A 29 28.97 9.25 -9.12
CA THR A 29 29.38 8.28 -8.12
C THR A 29 29.02 6.85 -8.54
N ASP A 30 27.81 6.67 -9.07
CA ASP A 30 27.27 5.37 -9.49
C ASP A 30 26.40 5.56 -10.73
N PRO A 31 27.00 5.56 -11.92
CA PRO A 31 26.28 5.74 -13.17
C PRO A 31 25.31 4.59 -13.49
N GLU A 32 25.55 3.37 -13.01
CA GLU A 32 24.66 2.22 -13.23
C GLU A 32 23.34 2.39 -12.47
N ILE A 33 23.39 2.80 -11.21
CA ILE A 33 22.19 3.13 -10.44
C ILE A 33 21.48 4.37 -11.01
N ALA A 34 22.23 5.38 -11.44
CA ALA A 34 21.65 6.58 -12.05
C ALA A 34 20.88 6.23 -13.34
N ALA A 35 21.42 5.34 -14.17
CA ALA A 35 20.76 4.86 -15.37
C ALA A 35 19.48 4.07 -15.03
N ALA A 36 19.53 3.14 -14.09
CA ALA A 36 18.36 2.37 -13.66
C ALA A 36 17.23 3.24 -13.11
N LEU A 37 17.56 4.29 -12.34
CA LEU A 37 16.56 5.26 -11.87
C LEU A 37 15.95 6.08 -13.01
N GLN A 38 16.73 6.43 -14.02
CA GLN A 38 16.24 7.12 -15.21
C GLN A 38 15.32 6.23 -16.03
N ASP A 39 15.66 4.94 -16.20
CA ASP A 39 14.83 3.97 -16.89
C ASP A 39 13.49 3.74 -16.17
N GLU A 40 13.51 3.66 -14.83
CA GLU A 40 12.28 3.56 -14.02
C GLU A 40 11.43 4.83 -14.11
N LEU A 41 12.04 6.01 -14.14
CA LEU A 41 11.31 7.26 -14.38
C LEU A 41 10.62 7.24 -15.75
N PHE A 42 11.30 6.82 -16.80
CA PHE A 42 10.71 6.69 -18.15
C PHE A 42 9.59 5.66 -18.16
N ARG A 43 9.74 4.52 -17.46
CA ARG A 43 8.67 3.54 -17.33
C ARG A 43 7.43 4.16 -16.69
N GLN A 44 7.58 4.87 -15.57
CA GLN A 44 6.45 5.53 -14.88
C GLN A 44 5.82 6.65 -15.73
N GLN A 45 6.60 7.36 -16.52
CA GLN A 45 6.11 8.40 -17.42
C GLN A 45 5.33 7.86 -18.61
N ASP A 46 5.76 6.73 -19.20
CA ASP A 46 5.27 6.17 -20.47
C ASP A 46 4.22 5.05 -20.28
N GLN A 47 3.97 4.57 -19.04
CA GLN A 47 3.04 3.49 -18.74
C GLN A 47 1.93 3.94 -17.80
N ILE A 48 0.80 3.23 -17.85
CA ILE A 48 -0.34 3.43 -16.94
C ILE A 48 -0.22 2.43 -15.79
N GLU A 49 -0.05 2.95 -14.57
CA GLU A 49 0.04 2.15 -13.35
C GLU A 49 -1.36 1.81 -12.82
N MET A 50 -1.70 0.52 -12.86
CA MET A 50 -2.98 -0.01 -12.39
C MET A 50 -2.83 -0.95 -11.18
N ILE A 51 -1.61 -1.10 -10.61
CA ILE A 51 -1.44 -1.85 -9.37
C ILE A 51 -2.13 -1.09 -8.22
N ALA A 52 -3.16 -1.68 -7.64
CA ALA A 52 -4.01 -1.04 -6.64
C ALA A 52 -3.28 -0.62 -5.34
N SER A 53 -2.10 -1.17 -5.09
CA SER A 53 -1.25 -0.85 -3.94
C SER A 53 -0.14 0.15 -4.25
N GLU A 54 -0.12 0.75 -5.45
CA GLU A 54 0.86 1.75 -5.86
C GLU A 54 0.24 3.14 -6.04
N ASN A 55 1.08 4.15 -5.89
CA ASN A 55 0.71 5.55 -6.06
C ASN A 55 1.95 6.39 -6.41
N ILE A 56 1.74 7.60 -6.88
CA ILE A 56 2.77 8.56 -7.23
C ILE A 56 2.83 9.62 -6.14
N VAL A 57 3.97 9.78 -5.47
CA VAL A 57 4.15 10.76 -4.40
C VAL A 57 4.54 12.13 -4.97
N SER A 58 4.39 13.19 -4.17
CA SER A 58 4.87 14.52 -4.54
C SER A 58 6.40 14.63 -4.50
N ASN A 59 6.97 15.61 -5.23
CA ASN A 59 8.40 15.95 -5.11
C ASN A 59 8.79 16.26 -3.66
N ALA A 60 7.93 16.92 -2.88
CA ALA A 60 8.20 17.23 -1.48
C ALA A 60 8.37 15.96 -0.62
N VAL A 61 7.63 14.88 -0.92
CA VAL A 61 7.81 13.57 -0.27
C VAL A 61 9.14 12.96 -0.67
N LEU A 62 9.52 13.02 -1.96
CA LEU A 62 10.82 12.52 -2.45
C LEU A 62 11.99 13.28 -1.82
N GLU A 63 11.93 14.61 -1.74
CA GLU A 63 12.94 15.45 -1.10
C GLU A 63 13.09 15.12 0.40
N ALA A 64 11.97 14.98 1.12
CA ALA A 64 12.00 14.61 2.54
C ALA A 64 12.64 13.23 2.75
N GLN A 65 12.34 12.27 1.87
CA GLN A 65 12.87 10.91 1.94
C GLN A 65 14.34 10.83 1.57
N GLY A 66 14.81 11.63 0.61
CA GLY A 66 16.21 11.74 0.22
C GLY A 66 17.04 12.69 1.11
N SER A 67 16.54 13.10 2.28
CA SER A 67 17.17 14.11 3.12
C SER A 67 18.28 13.54 4.03
N ILE A 68 19.04 14.49 4.64
CA ILE A 68 20.08 14.20 5.62
C ILE A 68 19.60 13.47 6.89
N LEU A 69 18.28 13.35 7.09
CA LEU A 69 17.70 12.61 8.21
C LEU A 69 18.06 11.12 8.17
N THR A 70 18.49 10.60 7.01
CA THR A 70 19.03 9.24 6.89
C THR A 70 20.26 9.01 7.76
N ASN A 71 21.00 10.06 8.11
CA ASN A 71 22.22 9.97 8.92
C ASN A 71 21.94 9.83 10.41
N LYS A 72 20.69 10.09 10.85
CA LYS A 72 20.37 10.20 12.28
C LYS A 72 19.84 8.92 12.89
N TYR A 73 20.53 8.45 13.91
CA TYR A 73 20.08 7.33 14.76
C TYR A 73 19.22 7.84 15.91
N ALA A 74 17.95 7.41 16.01
CA ALA A 74 16.95 7.99 16.91
C ALA A 74 16.12 6.92 17.67
N GLU A 75 16.78 5.90 18.23
CA GLU A 75 16.10 4.90 19.07
C GLU A 75 15.35 5.54 20.24
N GLY A 76 14.20 4.99 20.56
CA GLY A 76 13.24 5.54 21.52
C GLY A 76 12.16 6.36 20.81
N TYR A 77 11.60 7.33 21.52
CA TYR A 77 10.49 8.15 21.06
C TYR A 77 10.78 9.63 21.33
N SER A 78 10.04 10.53 20.68
CA SER A 78 10.20 11.97 20.84
C SER A 78 10.25 12.37 22.33
N GLY A 79 11.26 13.15 22.72
CA GLY A 79 11.52 13.56 24.10
C GLY A 79 12.10 12.45 25.01
N ARG A 80 12.27 11.23 24.53
CA ARG A 80 12.80 10.09 25.30
C ARG A 80 13.66 9.19 24.40
N ARG A 81 14.73 9.77 23.84
CA ARG A 81 15.68 9.09 22.95
C ARG A 81 16.83 8.48 23.75
N TYR A 82 17.41 7.41 23.20
CA TYR A 82 18.61 6.78 23.74
C TYR A 82 19.91 7.49 23.29
N TYR A 83 19.82 8.39 22.30
CA TYR A 83 20.95 9.11 21.70
C TYR A 83 20.73 10.62 21.76
N GLY A 84 21.83 11.39 21.83
CA GLY A 84 21.80 12.83 21.75
C GLY A 84 21.57 13.36 20.31
N GLY A 85 21.36 14.66 20.16
CA GLY A 85 21.18 15.33 18.86
C GLY A 85 19.88 14.98 18.17
N CYS A 86 18.81 14.75 18.92
CA CYS A 86 17.50 14.32 18.39
C CYS A 86 16.46 15.45 18.36
N GLU A 87 16.82 16.67 18.73
CA GLU A 87 15.88 17.80 18.82
C GLU A 87 15.09 18.04 17.52
N TYR A 88 15.70 17.91 16.37
CA TYR A 88 15.03 18.16 15.08
C TYR A 88 14.26 16.94 14.56
N VAL A 89 14.75 15.71 14.79
CA VAL A 89 14.00 14.51 14.45
C VAL A 89 12.78 14.34 15.36
N ASP A 90 12.83 14.84 16.60
CA ASP A 90 11.68 14.88 17.50
C ASP A 90 10.57 15.79 16.94
N VAL A 91 10.93 16.93 16.34
CA VAL A 91 9.97 17.80 15.64
C VAL A 91 9.31 17.06 14.48
N VAL A 92 10.10 16.35 13.67
CA VAL A 92 9.60 15.59 12.51
C VAL A 92 8.66 14.48 12.93
N GLU A 93 9.04 13.67 13.93
CA GLU A 93 8.18 12.57 14.39
C GLU A 93 6.90 13.09 15.05
N THR A 94 6.99 14.15 15.84
CA THR A 94 5.83 14.80 16.48
C THR A 94 4.87 15.33 15.42
N LEU A 95 5.35 16.02 14.39
CA LEU A 95 4.52 16.47 13.27
C LEU A 95 3.82 15.31 12.54
N ALA A 96 4.52 14.20 12.31
CA ALA A 96 3.91 13.01 11.70
C ALA A 96 2.79 12.43 12.58
N ILE A 97 3.02 12.33 13.89
CA ILE A 97 2.04 11.85 14.88
C ILE A 97 0.81 12.77 14.92
N ASP A 98 1.03 14.08 15.08
CA ASP A 98 -0.06 15.05 15.25
C ASP A 98 -0.93 15.14 13.99
N ARG A 99 -0.31 15.15 12.80
CA ARG A 99 -1.02 15.13 11.52
C ARG A 99 -1.82 13.83 11.33
N ALA A 100 -1.26 12.68 11.69
CA ALA A 100 -1.98 11.42 11.63
C ALA A 100 -3.15 11.36 12.64
N LYS A 101 -2.96 11.87 13.86
CA LYS A 101 -4.06 12.00 14.83
C LYS A 101 -5.21 12.87 14.30
N GLN A 102 -4.88 14.01 13.71
CA GLN A 102 -5.87 14.88 13.10
C GLN A 102 -6.56 14.21 11.91
N LEU A 103 -5.81 13.53 11.04
CA LEU A 103 -6.31 12.91 9.82
C LEU A 103 -7.29 11.77 10.09
N PHE A 104 -7.00 10.96 11.11
CA PHE A 104 -7.81 9.77 11.47
C PHE A 104 -8.70 9.95 12.70
N ASN A 105 -8.67 11.13 13.32
CA ASN A 105 -9.40 11.44 14.56
C ASN A 105 -9.19 10.37 15.63
N CYS A 106 -7.92 10.17 16.04
CA CYS A 106 -7.54 9.17 17.03
C CYS A 106 -6.62 9.73 18.13
N ASN A 107 -6.59 9.07 19.28
CA ASN A 107 -5.83 9.54 20.45
C ASN A 107 -4.35 9.14 20.43
N PHE A 108 -4.05 7.98 19.85
CA PHE A 108 -2.72 7.40 19.80
C PHE A 108 -2.31 7.06 18.37
N VAL A 109 -1.05 7.40 18.03
CA VAL A 109 -0.40 7.05 16.76
C VAL A 109 1.04 6.62 17.03
N ASN A 110 1.48 5.53 16.41
CA ASN A 110 2.88 5.18 16.24
C ASN A 110 3.23 5.22 14.74
N VAL A 111 4.20 6.06 14.37
CA VAL A 111 4.63 6.28 12.97
C VAL A 111 5.92 5.55 12.62
N GLN A 112 6.51 4.81 13.56
CA GLN A 112 7.82 4.16 13.39
C GLN A 112 7.81 2.84 12.61
N PRO A 113 6.70 2.06 12.45
CA PRO A 113 6.76 0.83 11.67
C PRO A 113 7.34 1.06 10.27
N HIS A 114 8.34 0.22 9.90
CA HIS A 114 9.02 0.33 8.59
C HIS A 114 8.12 -0.15 7.45
N SER A 115 7.10 -0.95 7.74
CA SER A 115 6.11 -1.44 6.78
C SER A 115 4.77 -1.77 7.46
N GLY A 116 3.70 -1.97 6.67
CA GLY A 116 2.43 -2.47 7.18
C GLY A 116 2.57 -3.86 7.82
N ALA A 117 3.39 -4.74 7.25
CA ALA A 117 3.66 -6.05 7.83
C ALA A 117 4.28 -5.96 9.23
N GLN A 118 5.24 -5.04 9.43
CA GLN A 118 5.84 -4.80 10.75
C GLN A 118 4.87 -4.11 11.72
N ALA A 119 3.98 -3.24 11.22
CA ALA A 119 2.89 -2.71 12.03
C ALA A 119 1.99 -3.82 12.58
N ASN A 120 1.57 -4.76 11.72
CA ASN A 120 0.78 -5.93 12.12
C ASN A 120 1.54 -6.82 13.11
N GLN A 121 2.83 -7.09 12.85
CA GLN A 121 3.69 -7.88 13.74
C GLN A 121 3.84 -7.23 15.12
N ALA A 122 3.97 -5.90 15.19
CA ALA A 122 4.05 -5.18 16.45
C ALA A 122 2.74 -5.32 17.27
N VAL A 123 1.58 -5.28 16.59
CA VAL A 123 0.29 -5.53 17.24
C VAL A 123 0.21 -6.96 17.76
N PHE A 124 0.62 -7.94 16.98
CA PHE A 124 0.66 -9.33 17.41
C PHE A 124 1.59 -9.53 18.61
N LEU A 125 2.80 -8.97 18.55
CA LEU A 125 3.75 -9.03 19.66
C LEU A 125 3.22 -8.38 20.94
N ALA A 126 2.44 -7.29 20.81
CA ALA A 126 1.89 -6.57 21.95
C ALA A 126 0.73 -7.30 22.65
N LEU A 127 -0.06 -8.09 21.90
CA LEU A 127 -1.38 -8.56 22.36
C LEU A 127 -1.55 -10.07 22.34
N LEU A 128 -0.67 -10.81 21.65
CA LEU A 128 -0.78 -12.26 21.45
C LEU A 128 0.45 -13.00 21.96
N GLN A 129 0.29 -14.30 22.16
CA GLN A 129 1.37 -15.26 22.37
C GLN A 129 1.41 -16.25 21.21
N PRO A 130 2.57 -16.84 20.87
CA PRO A 130 2.64 -17.94 19.90
C PRO A 130 1.68 -19.07 20.28
N GLY A 131 0.89 -19.55 19.31
CA GLY A 131 -0.15 -20.54 19.52
C GLY A 131 -1.55 -19.99 19.82
N ASP A 132 -1.69 -18.69 20.08
CA ASP A 132 -3.02 -18.07 20.18
C ASP A 132 -3.79 -18.19 18.86
N THR A 133 -5.11 -18.28 18.94
CA THR A 133 -5.98 -18.33 17.75
C THR A 133 -6.23 -16.92 17.21
N VAL A 134 -6.06 -16.75 15.89
CA VAL A 134 -6.35 -15.53 15.15
C VAL A 134 -7.34 -15.85 14.05
N LEU A 135 -8.40 -15.06 13.90
CA LEU A 135 -9.38 -15.16 12.82
C LEU A 135 -9.15 -14.02 11.83
N GLY A 136 -8.81 -14.34 10.58
CA GLY A 136 -8.52 -13.35 9.54
C GLY A 136 -9.07 -13.74 8.17
N MET A 137 -9.15 -12.78 7.25
CA MET A 137 -9.61 -13.05 5.88
C MET A 137 -8.60 -13.91 5.13
N SER A 138 -9.09 -14.94 4.47
CA SER A 138 -8.25 -15.84 3.65
C SER A 138 -7.61 -15.09 2.48
N LEU A 139 -6.39 -15.50 2.11
CA LEU A 139 -5.70 -14.93 0.95
C LEU A 139 -6.50 -15.13 -0.34
N ALA A 140 -7.16 -16.29 -0.47
CA ALA A 140 -8.00 -16.63 -1.62
C ALA A 140 -9.26 -15.75 -1.74
N SER A 141 -9.71 -15.14 -0.64
CA SER A 141 -10.85 -14.22 -0.62
C SER A 141 -10.45 -12.75 -0.63
N GLY A 142 -9.16 -12.45 -0.79
CA GLY A 142 -8.64 -11.10 -0.86
C GLY A 142 -7.95 -10.59 0.42
N GLY A 143 -7.71 -11.44 1.43
CA GLY A 143 -6.95 -11.10 2.61
C GLY A 143 -5.48 -10.76 2.31
N HIS A 144 -4.75 -10.29 3.32
CA HIS A 144 -3.32 -10.04 3.22
C HIS A 144 -2.52 -11.22 3.80
N LEU A 145 -1.27 -11.39 3.36
CA LEU A 145 -0.36 -12.42 3.89
C LEU A 145 -0.29 -12.42 5.41
N THR A 146 -0.25 -11.24 6.04
CA THR A 146 -0.17 -11.10 7.50
C THR A 146 -1.48 -11.37 8.25
N HIS A 147 -2.55 -11.79 7.56
CA HIS A 147 -3.83 -12.15 8.17
C HIS A 147 -3.95 -13.66 8.44
N GLY A 148 -2.83 -14.35 8.63
CA GLY A 148 -2.81 -15.78 8.96
C GLY A 148 -2.44 -16.70 7.79
N ALA A 149 -1.90 -16.18 6.68
CA ALA A 149 -1.48 -17.04 5.58
C ALA A 149 -0.31 -17.96 6.00
N GLY A 150 -0.38 -19.25 5.66
CA GLY A 150 0.55 -20.28 6.10
C GLY A 150 2.04 -19.99 5.92
N PRO A 151 2.51 -19.41 4.78
CA PRO A 151 3.93 -19.07 4.61
C PRO A 151 4.38 -17.85 5.42
N ASN A 152 3.43 -17.03 5.92
CA ASN A 152 3.73 -15.82 6.70
C ASN A 152 3.97 -16.13 8.17
N LEU A 153 4.67 -15.23 8.89
CA LEU A 153 4.87 -15.33 10.34
C LEU A 153 3.53 -15.54 11.07
N SER A 154 2.47 -14.83 10.68
CA SER A 154 1.15 -14.94 11.30
C SER A 154 0.54 -16.35 11.19
N GLY A 155 0.75 -17.04 10.06
CA GLY A 155 0.31 -18.42 9.88
C GLY A 155 1.25 -19.46 10.52
N LYS A 156 2.50 -19.06 10.84
CA LYS A 156 3.49 -19.95 11.47
C LYS A 156 3.45 -19.90 13.00
N TRP A 157 3.15 -18.75 13.56
CA TRP A 157 3.19 -18.52 15.01
C TRP A 157 1.84 -18.70 15.69
N PHE A 158 0.74 -18.52 14.94
CA PHE A 158 -0.61 -18.55 15.47
C PHE A 158 -1.42 -19.71 14.90
N ASN A 159 -2.43 -20.12 15.63
CA ASN A 159 -3.50 -20.97 15.11
C ASN A 159 -4.41 -20.09 14.23
N ALA A 160 -4.09 -20.00 12.94
CA ALA A 160 -4.79 -19.13 12.01
C ALA A 160 -6.06 -19.80 11.47
N VAL A 161 -7.20 -19.26 11.86
CA VAL A 161 -8.53 -19.57 11.29
C VAL A 161 -8.86 -18.51 10.25
N GLN A 162 -9.47 -18.91 9.14
CA GLN A 162 -9.71 -17.99 8.04
C GLN A 162 -11.20 -17.95 7.68
N TYR A 163 -11.73 -16.71 7.53
CA TYR A 163 -13.05 -16.49 6.93
C TYR A 163 -12.92 -16.12 5.46
N GLY A 164 -14.00 -16.30 4.72
CA GLY A 164 -14.05 -16.02 3.29
C GLY A 164 -15.09 -15.00 2.89
N VAL A 165 -15.56 -15.15 1.66
CA VAL A 165 -16.69 -14.41 1.09
C VAL A 165 -17.77 -15.39 0.63
N SER A 166 -19.01 -14.94 0.61
CA SER A 166 -20.12 -15.71 0.06
C SER A 166 -19.90 -16.03 -1.42
N LYS A 167 -20.15 -17.26 -1.82
CA LYS A 167 -20.03 -17.68 -3.21
C LYS A 167 -21.05 -16.99 -4.14
N GLU A 168 -22.18 -16.63 -3.59
CA GLU A 168 -23.28 -16.01 -4.35
C GLU A 168 -23.07 -14.53 -4.60
N THR A 169 -22.57 -13.82 -3.59
CA THR A 169 -22.43 -12.35 -3.62
C THR A 169 -21.01 -11.88 -3.85
N GLY A 170 -20.00 -12.69 -3.50
CA GLY A 170 -18.60 -12.28 -3.47
C GLY A 170 -18.29 -11.32 -2.33
N THR A 171 -19.21 -11.14 -1.36
CA THR A 171 -19.04 -10.26 -0.19
C THR A 171 -18.84 -11.06 1.09
N ILE A 172 -18.26 -10.43 2.13
CA ILE A 172 -18.11 -11.04 3.45
C ILE A 172 -19.48 -11.42 4.00
N ASP A 173 -19.58 -12.65 4.50
CA ASP A 173 -20.72 -13.14 5.27
C ASP A 173 -20.41 -12.98 6.76
N TYR A 174 -21.02 -11.98 7.40
CA TYR A 174 -20.77 -11.69 8.81
C TYR A 174 -21.35 -12.76 9.76
N ASP A 175 -22.36 -13.53 9.33
CA ASP A 175 -22.87 -14.66 10.09
C ASP A 175 -21.86 -15.83 10.09
N GLU A 176 -21.18 -16.08 8.96
CA GLU A 176 -20.07 -17.04 8.89
C GLU A 176 -18.91 -16.59 9.81
N VAL A 177 -18.54 -15.30 9.76
CA VAL A 177 -17.48 -14.75 10.65
C VAL A 177 -17.85 -14.94 12.11
N ARG A 178 -19.11 -14.70 12.49
CA ARG A 178 -19.63 -14.92 13.85
C ARG A 178 -19.56 -16.39 14.26
N ALA A 179 -20.01 -17.29 13.42
CA ALA A 179 -19.97 -18.73 13.68
C ALA A 179 -18.54 -19.23 13.90
N LEU A 180 -17.59 -18.81 13.06
CA LEU A 180 -16.18 -19.15 13.21
C LEU A 180 -15.56 -18.54 14.49
N ALA A 181 -15.94 -17.31 14.85
CA ALA A 181 -15.49 -16.70 16.08
C ALA A 181 -16.02 -17.44 17.32
N GLU A 182 -17.29 -17.86 17.32
CA GLU A 182 -17.91 -18.62 18.41
C GLU A 182 -17.32 -20.03 18.56
N GLU A 183 -17.01 -20.69 17.44
CA GLU A 183 -16.41 -22.03 17.44
C GLU A 183 -14.95 -21.99 17.92
N HIS A 184 -14.15 -21.09 17.38
CA HIS A 184 -12.71 -21.11 17.58
C HIS A 184 -12.21 -20.18 18.70
N LYS A 185 -13.07 -19.28 19.24
CA LYS A 185 -12.75 -18.35 20.33
C LYS A 185 -11.39 -17.62 20.12
N PRO A 186 -11.20 -16.93 18.99
CA PRO A 186 -9.93 -16.28 18.70
C PRO A 186 -9.58 -15.23 19.75
N LYS A 187 -8.29 -15.00 19.99
CA LYS A 187 -7.80 -13.88 20.79
C LYS A 187 -7.87 -12.57 20.01
N MET A 188 -7.80 -12.65 18.68
CA MET A 188 -7.87 -11.49 17.81
C MET A 188 -8.63 -11.83 16.53
N ILE A 189 -9.49 -10.91 16.11
CA ILE A 189 -10.09 -10.88 14.78
C ILE A 189 -9.38 -9.80 13.98
N VAL A 190 -8.91 -10.14 12.78
CA VAL A 190 -8.26 -9.23 11.83
C VAL A 190 -9.23 -8.94 10.70
N ALA A 191 -9.73 -7.71 10.64
CA ALA A 191 -10.52 -7.20 9.53
C ALA A 191 -9.65 -6.38 8.57
N GLY A 192 -10.02 -6.34 7.30
CA GLY A 192 -9.26 -5.66 6.25
C GLY A 192 -8.88 -6.59 5.12
N ALA A 193 -8.54 -6.04 3.97
CA ALA A 193 -8.27 -6.81 2.77
C ALA A 193 -7.32 -6.10 1.81
N SER A 194 -6.69 -6.90 0.93
CA SER A 194 -5.84 -6.43 -0.18
C SER A 194 -6.56 -6.42 -1.53
N ALA A 195 -7.59 -7.25 -1.70
CA ALA A 195 -8.30 -7.42 -2.96
C ALA A 195 -9.82 -7.57 -2.75
N TYR A 196 -10.39 -6.82 -1.82
CA TYR A 196 -11.82 -6.78 -1.55
C TYR A 196 -12.41 -5.45 -2.01
N PRO A 197 -13.34 -5.44 -2.99
CA PRO A 197 -13.78 -4.20 -3.63
C PRO A 197 -14.96 -3.49 -2.94
N ARG A 198 -15.52 -4.04 -1.85
CA ARG A 198 -16.71 -3.51 -1.18
C ARG A 198 -16.37 -2.85 0.16
N THR A 199 -17.30 -2.03 0.62
CA THR A 199 -17.24 -1.41 1.95
C THR A 199 -17.23 -2.48 3.04
N LEU A 200 -16.40 -2.27 4.08
CA LEU A 200 -16.33 -3.10 5.27
C LEU A 200 -17.22 -2.54 6.37
N ASP A 201 -17.98 -3.42 7.03
CA ASP A 201 -18.77 -3.07 8.22
C ASP A 201 -17.94 -3.34 9.48
N PHE A 202 -17.32 -2.27 10.01
CA PHE A 202 -16.47 -2.37 11.20
C PHE A 202 -17.27 -2.51 12.49
N GLU A 203 -18.52 -2.06 12.51
CA GLU A 203 -19.42 -2.22 13.67
C GLU A 203 -19.79 -3.71 13.82
N ALA A 204 -20.16 -4.39 12.74
CA ALA A 204 -20.44 -5.81 12.75
C ALA A 204 -19.21 -6.63 13.22
N PHE A 205 -18.00 -6.32 12.72
CA PHE A 205 -16.78 -6.94 13.21
C PHE A 205 -16.55 -6.70 14.70
N ARG A 206 -16.85 -5.48 15.20
CA ARG A 206 -16.70 -5.15 16.61
C ARG A 206 -17.66 -5.95 17.48
N GLU A 207 -18.93 -6.05 17.12
CA GLU A 207 -19.91 -6.85 17.83
C GLU A 207 -19.50 -8.32 17.91
N ILE A 208 -19.00 -8.88 16.81
CA ILE A 208 -18.49 -10.26 16.77
C ILE A 208 -17.29 -10.42 17.71
N ALA A 209 -16.33 -9.50 17.67
CA ALA A 209 -15.17 -9.56 18.54
C ALA A 209 -15.54 -9.48 20.03
N ASP A 210 -16.44 -8.57 20.39
CA ASP A 210 -16.91 -8.41 21.77
C ASP A 210 -17.67 -9.66 22.26
N SER A 211 -18.46 -10.31 21.41
CA SER A 211 -19.22 -11.52 21.76
C SER A 211 -18.36 -12.70 22.22
N VAL A 212 -17.08 -12.72 21.79
CA VAL A 212 -16.12 -13.79 22.13
C VAL A 212 -14.96 -13.31 22.99
N GLY A 213 -14.91 -12.01 23.34
CA GLY A 213 -13.84 -11.39 24.13
C GLY A 213 -12.52 -11.26 23.35
N ALA A 214 -12.58 -11.12 22.03
CA ALA A 214 -11.42 -10.97 21.16
C ALA A 214 -11.03 -9.49 20.98
N TYR A 215 -9.76 -9.23 20.71
CA TYR A 215 -9.36 -7.94 20.15
C TYR A 215 -9.82 -7.84 18.68
N LEU A 216 -10.33 -6.67 18.29
CA LEU A 216 -10.51 -6.31 16.87
C LEU A 216 -9.33 -5.47 16.41
N MET A 217 -8.54 -6.02 15.49
CA MET A 217 -7.53 -5.30 14.72
C MET A 217 -8.06 -5.04 13.31
N VAL A 218 -7.99 -3.81 12.84
CA VAL A 218 -8.33 -3.48 11.46
C VAL A 218 -7.07 -3.04 10.70
N ASP A 219 -6.72 -3.80 9.66
CA ASP A 219 -5.71 -3.41 8.68
C ASP A 219 -6.39 -2.64 7.54
N MET A 220 -6.32 -1.31 7.61
CA MET A 220 -6.92 -0.43 6.59
C MET A 220 -5.93 -0.04 5.48
N ALA A 221 -4.83 -0.78 5.29
CA ALA A 221 -3.74 -0.40 4.40
C ALA A 221 -4.20 0.00 3.00
N HIS A 222 -5.14 -0.73 2.40
CA HIS A 222 -5.64 -0.44 1.07
C HIS A 222 -6.59 0.77 1.02
N ILE A 223 -7.36 0.98 2.06
CA ILE A 223 -8.43 1.99 2.11
C ILE A 223 -8.09 3.21 2.98
N SER A 224 -6.85 3.30 3.50
CA SER A 224 -6.49 4.36 4.45
C SER A 224 -6.67 5.78 3.91
N GLY A 225 -6.42 6.00 2.62
CA GLY A 225 -6.72 7.28 1.97
C GLY A 225 -8.21 7.56 1.90
N LEU A 226 -9.03 6.53 1.63
CA LEU A 226 -10.49 6.65 1.59
C LEU A 226 -11.06 6.99 2.97
N VAL A 227 -10.53 6.35 4.01
CA VAL A 227 -10.89 6.64 5.42
C VAL A 227 -10.48 8.05 5.79
N ALA A 228 -9.24 8.46 5.46
CA ALA A 228 -8.73 9.80 5.75
C ALA A 228 -9.57 10.91 5.09
N ALA A 229 -10.08 10.66 3.90
CA ALA A 229 -10.94 11.58 3.15
C ALA A 229 -12.43 11.52 3.56
N GLY A 230 -12.82 10.57 4.41
CA GLY A 230 -14.21 10.35 4.80
C GLY A 230 -15.09 9.76 3.67
N VAL A 231 -14.49 9.09 2.68
CA VAL A 231 -15.19 8.43 1.57
C VAL A 231 -15.52 6.97 1.91
N HIS A 232 -14.78 6.36 2.84
CA HIS A 232 -15.07 5.05 3.42
C HIS A 232 -15.28 5.21 4.94
N PRO A 233 -16.17 4.42 5.57
CA PRO A 233 -16.32 4.41 7.02
C PRO A 233 -14.98 4.24 7.74
N SER A 234 -14.82 4.93 8.87
CA SER A 234 -13.60 4.84 9.68
C SER A 234 -13.65 3.61 10.61
N PRO A 235 -12.59 2.79 10.66
CA PRO A 235 -12.49 1.72 11.64
C PRO A 235 -12.15 2.21 13.05
N VAL A 236 -11.63 3.44 13.19
CA VAL A 236 -11.07 3.95 14.45
C VAL A 236 -12.07 3.97 15.62
N PRO A 237 -13.38 4.27 15.45
CA PRO A 237 -14.35 4.18 16.53
C PRO A 237 -14.65 2.75 16.98
N HIS A 238 -14.46 1.75 16.13
CA HIS A 238 -14.87 0.37 16.35
C HIS A 238 -13.70 -0.54 16.74
N ALA A 239 -12.53 -0.35 16.14
CA ALA A 239 -11.37 -1.23 16.36
C ALA A 239 -10.65 -0.92 17.68
N HIS A 240 -10.08 -1.96 18.29
CA HIS A 240 -9.14 -1.77 19.41
C HIS A 240 -7.82 -1.20 18.88
N ILE A 241 -7.34 -1.71 17.75
CA ILE A 241 -6.13 -1.26 17.07
C ILE A 241 -6.42 -1.17 15.57
N VAL A 242 -5.91 -0.11 14.94
CA VAL A 242 -5.94 0.06 13.49
C VAL A 242 -4.49 0.12 12.99
N THR A 243 -4.19 -0.65 11.96
CA THR A 243 -2.91 -0.60 11.26
C THR A 243 -3.08 -0.12 9.82
N SER A 244 -2.03 0.43 9.25
CA SER A 244 -2.02 0.78 7.83
C SER A 244 -0.61 0.81 7.27
N THR A 245 -0.51 0.63 5.95
CA THR A 245 0.59 1.18 5.17
C THR A 245 0.34 2.66 4.90
N THR A 246 1.40 3.39 4.51
CA THR A 246 1.30 4.82 4.23
C THR A 246 1.34 5.16 2.73
N HIS A 247 1.78 4.23 1.89
CA HIS A 247 2.16 4.46 0.49
C HIS A 247 1.13 4.05 -0.58
N LYS A 248 -0.07 3.61 -0.19
CA LYS A 248 -1.13 3.19 -1.13
C LYS A 248 -2.09 4.36 -1.41
N THR A 249 -3.37 4.23 -1.10
CA THR A 249 -4.34 5.32 -1.27
C THR A 249 -4.01 6.59 -0.46
N LEU A 250 -3.27 6.46 0.65
CA LEU A 250 -2.81 7.60 1.45
C LEU A 250 -1.67 8.39 0.81
N ARG A 251 -1.03 7.87 -0.23
CA ARG A 251 -0.06 8.54 -1.11
C ARG A 251 1.14 9.14 -0.36
N ALA A 252 1.69 8.39 0.61
CA ALA A 252 2.86 8.82 1.39
C ALA A 252 4.10 7.97 1.08
N ALA A 253 5.23 8.34 1.69
CA ALA A 253 6.44 7.51 1.72
C ALA A 253 6.10 6.10 2.23
N ARG A 254 6.84 5.08 1.74
CA ARG A 254 6.64 3.69 2.15
C ARG A 254 6.92 3.51 3.64
N GLY A 255 5.99 2.84 4.31
CA GLY A 255 6.07 2.56 5.74
C GLY A 255 4.74 2.08 6.30
N GLY A 256 4.64 1.98 7.62
CA GLY A 256 3.42 1.64 8.36
C GLY A 256 3.09 2.66 9.45
N ILE A 257 1.86 2.61 9.93
CA ILE A 257 1.37 3.32 11.10
C ILE A 257 0.46 2.41 11.93
N ILE A 258 0.38 2.69 13.22
CA ILE A 258 -0.54 2.02 14.15
C ILE A 258 -1.31 3.10 14.91
N LEU A 259 -2.63 2.93 14.98
CA LEU A 259 -3.56 3.88 15.59
C LEU A 259 -4.38 3.19 16.67
N SER A 260 -4.79 3.92 17.71
CA SER A 260 -5.76 3.46 18.72
C SER A 260 -6.41 4.65 19.42
N ASN A 261 -7.59 4.42 19.99
CA ASN A 261 -8.20 5.34 20.94
C ASN A 261 -7.92 4.94 22.41
N ASP A 262 -7.31 3.77 22.63
CA ASP A 262 -6.92 3.29 23.96
C ASP A 262 -5.43 3.57 24.22
N GLU A 263 -5.14 4.52 25.09
CA GLU A 263 -3.77 4.88 25.46
C GLU A 263 -3.02 3.74 26.18
N SER A 264 -3.73 2.83 26.85
CA SER A 264 -3.11 1.68 27.52
C SER A 264 -2.57 0.69 26.49
N LEU A 265 -3.30 0.45 25.41
CA LEU A 265 -2.85 -0.31 24.24
C LEU A 265 -1.71 0.41 23.55
N GLY A 266 -1.80 1.73 23.42
CA GLY A 266 -0.74 2.57 22.83
C GLY A 266 0.62 2.37 23.50
N LYS A 267 0.66 2.27 24.85
CA LYS A 267 1.90 1.98 25.60
C LYS A 267 2.47 0.60 25.24
N LYS A 268 1.62 -0.43 25.14
CA LYS A 268 2.04 -1.79 24.75
C LYS A 268 2.57 -1.79 23.32
N ILE A 269 1.90 -1.10 22.41
CA ILE A 269 2.31 -0.97 21.00
C ILE A 269 3.68 -0.28 20.92
N ASN A 270 3.89 0.83 21.62
CA ASN A 270 5.19 1.50 21.61
C ASN A 270 6.31 0.56 22.08
N SER A 271 6.08 -0.23 23.14
CA SER A 271 7.06 -1.21 23.63
C SER A 271 7.28 -2.35 22.62
N ALA A 272 6.26 -2.78 21.92
CA ALA A 272 6.35 -3.82 20.91
C ALA A 272 7.07 -3.34 19.63
N VAL A 273 6.88 -2.08 19.23
CA VAL A 273 7.62 -1.50 18.09
C VAL A 273 9.08 -1.31 18.49
N PHE A 274 9.35 -0.57 19.55
CA PHE A 274 10.70 -0.36 20.06
C PHE A 274 10.72 -0.55 21.60
N PRO A 275 11.57 -1.40 22.12
CA PRO A 275 12.62 -2.18 21.48
C PRO A 275 12.19 -3.58 20.98
N GLY A 276 10.87 -3.90 21.00
CA GLY A 276 10.40 -5.27 20.80
C GLY A 276 10.67 -5.84 19.41
N LEU A 277 10.41 -5.08 18.34
CA LEU A 277 10.48 -5.55 16.95
C LEU A 277 11.54 -4.81 16.13
N GLN A 278 11.72 -3.52 16.36
CA GLN A 278 12.60 -2.64 15.62
C GLN A 278 13.64 -1.99 16.52
N GLY A 279 14.76 -1.54 15.93
CA GLY A 279 15.76 -0.64 16.52
C GLY A 279 15.53 0.80 16.09
N GLY A 280 16.56 1.42 15.48
CA GLY A 280 16.50 2.80 15.00
C GLY A 280 15.39 3.03 13.96
N PRO A 281 14.52 4.02 14.16
CA PRO A 281 13.49 4.36 13.19
C PRO A 281 14.09 5.01 11.94
N LEU A 282 13.42 4.89 10.80
CA LEU A 282 13.80 5.52 9.53
C LEU A 282 13.31 6.96 9.51
N MET A 283 14.10 7.90 10.06
CA MET A 283 13.65 9.28 10.24
C MET A 283 13.35 10.00 8.92
N HIS A 284 14.08 9.70 7.85
CA HIS A 284 13.80 10.19 6.50
C HIS A 284 12.44 9.69 5.97
N ALA A 285 12.08 8.43 6.24
CA ALA A 285 10.77 7.90 5.86
C ALA A 285 9.63 8.52 6.71
N ILE A 286 9.87 8.78 8.01
CA ILE A 286 8.92 9.49 8.88
C ILE A 286 8.73 10.93 8.39
N ALA A 287 9.78 11.60 7.92
CA ALA A 287 9.66 12.93 7.31
C ALA A 287 8.76 12.89 6.06
N GLY A 288 8.97 11.93 5.18
CA GLY A 288 8.10 11.73 4.01
C GLY A 288 6.65 11.44 4.39
N LYS A 289 6.40 10.65 5.46
CA LYS A 289 5.06 10.46 6.03
C LYS A 289 4.47 11.77 6.54
N ALA A 290 5.25 12.56 7.29
CA ALA A 290 4.81 13.85 7.82
C ALA A 290 4.38 14.83 6.71
N VAL A 291 5.15 14.91 5.62
CA VAL A 291 4.83 15.74 4.45
C VAL A 291 3.49 15.28 3.85
N ALA A 292 3.38 14.00 3.52
CA ALA A 292 2.18 13.46 2.88
C ALA A 292 0.92 13.57 3.76
N PHE A 293 1.04 13.40 5.09
CA PHE A 293 -0.09 13.63 5.99
C PHE A 293 -0.53 15.09 6.00
N GLY A 294 0.43 16.03 5.88
CA GLY A 294 0.13 17.45 5.69
C GLY A 294 -0.58 17.73 4.36
N GLU A 295 -0.24 17.00 3.29
CA GLU A 295 -0.95 17.07 2.02
C GLU A 295 -2.35 16.48 2.14
N ALA A 296 -2.51 15.36 2.83
CA ALA A 296 -3.78 14.68 3.02
C ALA A 296 -4.79 15.46 3.89
N LEU A 297 -4.31 16.37 4.74
CA LEU A 297 -5.15 17.29 5.51
C LEU A 297 -5.74 18.45 4.68
N LYS A 298 -5.26 18.65 3.44
CA LYS A 298 -5.79 19.71 2.57
C LYS A 298 -7.11 19.27 1.92
N PRO A 299 -8.02 20.23 1.62
CA PRO A 299 -9.31 19.90 0.99
C PRO A 299 -9.19 19.15 -0.34
N ASP A 300 -8.15 19.43 -1.13
CA ASP A 300 -7.92 18.82 -2.43
C ASP A 300 -7.72 17.30 -2.33
N PHE A 301 -7.23 16.79 -1.19
CA PHE A 301 -7.08 15.35 -0.99
C PHE A 301 -8.42 14.62 -0.96
N LYS A 302 -9.46 15.25 -0.39
CA LYS A 302 -10.81 14.68 -0.41
C LYS A 302 -11.34 14.57 -1.84
N THR A 303 -11.15 15.61 -2.64
CA THR A 303 -11.54 15.61 -4.06
C THR A 303 -10.76 14.53 -4.83
N TYR A 304 -9.45 14.42 -4.60
CA TYR A 304 -8.62 13.38 -5.20
C TYR A 304 -9.16 11.98 -4.89
N ILE A 305 -9.45 11.69 -3.63
CA ILE A 305 -9.94 10.36 -3.23
C ILE A 305 -11.35 10.08 -3.77
N GLN A 306 -12.23 11.08 -3.84
CA GLN A 306 -13.52 10.89 -4.50
C GLN A 306 -13.33 10.52 -5.97
N ASN A 307 -12.46 11.22 -6.68
CA ASN A 307 -12.13 10.88 -8.08
C ASN A 307 -11.54 9.48 -8.21
N VAL A 308 -10.72 9.03 -7.26
CA VAL A 308 -10.19 7.64 -7.24
C VAL A 308 -11.33 6.61 -7.25
N VAL A 309 -12.35 6.81 -6.44
CA VAL A 309 -13.50 5.89 -6.35
C VAL A 309 -14.38 5.99 -7.60
N ASP A 310 -14.65 7.19 -8.07
CA ASP A 310 -15.48 7.40 -9.26
C ASP A 310 -14.80 6.82 -10.51
N ASN A 311 -13.51 7.00 -10.64
CA ASN A 311 -12.68 6.39 -11.69
C ASN A 311 -12.71 4.84 -11.64
N ALA A 312 -12.69 4.26 -10.44
CA ALA A 312 -12.77 2.80 -10.28
C ALA A 312 -14.14 2.26 -10.70
N ARG A 313 -15.23 3.00 -10.44
CA ARG A 313 -16.57 2.63 -10.90
C ARG A 313 -16.67 2.67 -12.42
N VAL A 314 -16.24 3.76 -13.05
CA VAL A 314 -16.26 3.91 -14.51
C VAL A 314 -15.42 2.81 -15.18
N LEU A 315 -14.21 2.56 -14.66
CA LEU A 315 -13.39 1.44 -15.16
C LEU A 315 -14.14 0.11 -15.07
N GLY A 316 -14.78 -0.17 -13.92
CA GLY A 316 -15.56 -1.39 -13.72
C GLY A 316 -16.74 -1.52 -14.68
N GLU A 317 -17.50 -0.44 -14.92
CA GLU A 317 -18.62 -0.40 -15.86
C GLU A 317 -18.16 -0.72 -17.29
N VAL A 318 -17.10 -0.09 -17.78
CA VAL A 318 -16.53 -0.37 -19.10
C VAL A 318 -16.10 -1.83 -19.24
N LEU A 319 -15.46 -2.40 -18.22
CA LEU A 319 -15.02 -3.80 -18.27
C LEU A 319 -16.20 -4.78 -18.28
N LEU A 320 -17.30 -4.48 -17.58
CA LEU A 320 -18.55 -5.24 -17.66
C LEU A 320 -19.15 -5.16 -19.07
N ASP A 321 -19.22 -3.96 -19.66
CA ASP A 321 -19.72 -3.77 -21.04
C ASP A 321 -18.86 -4.49 -22.08
N ARG A 322 -17.56 -4.70 -21.80
CA ARG A 322 -16.65 -5.50 -22.61
C ARG A 322 -16.78 -7.03 -22.36
N GLY A 323 -17.79 -7.46 -21.61
CA GLY A 323 -18.10 -8.87 -21.37
C GLY A 323 -17.22 -9.56 -20.35
N LEU A 324 -16.56 -8.82 -19.48
CA LEU A 324 -15.85 -9.35 -18.31
C LEU A 324 -16.80 -9.45 -17.12
N ALA A 325 -16.39 -10.13 -16.07
CA ALA A 325 -17.10 -10.15 -14.79
C ALA A 325 -16.27 -9.48 -13.71
N LEU A 326 -16.93 -8.88 -12.73
CA LEU A 326 -16.28 -8.29 -11.56
C LEU A 326 -16.65 -9.07 -10.31
N VAL A 327 -15.68 -9.40 -9.48
CA VAL A 327 -15.93 -9.95 -8.15
C VAL A 327 -16.79 -8.96 -7.36
N ALA A 328 -17.77 -9.50 -6.62
CA ALA A 328 -18.78 -8.73 -5.89
C ALA A 328 -19.59 -7.74 -6.79
N LYS A 329 -19.64 -7.98 -8.10
CA LYS A 329 -20.46 -7.24 -9.08
C LYS A 329 -20.16 -5.74 -9.15
N GLY A 330 -18.93 -5.30 -8.83
CA GLY A 330 -18.53 -3.91 -8.89
C GLY A 330 -17.62 -3.47 -7.75
N THR A 331 -17.52 -2.16 -7.50
CA THR A 331 -16.64 -1.60 -6.46
C THR A 331 -17.25 -0.40 -5.75
N ASP A 332 -16.91 -0.28 -4.45
CA ASP A 332 -17.14 0.88 -3.61
C ASP A 332 -15.81 1.58 -3.25
N THR A 333 -14.68 1.05 -3.76
CA THR A 333 -13.33 1.46 -3.35
C THR A 333 -12.47 1.91 -4.53
N HIS A 334 -11.17 1.91 -4.37
CA HIS A 334 -10.16 2.31 -5.36
C HIS A 334 -9.76 1.21 -6.33
N LEU A 335 -10.32 0.01 -6.24
CA LEU A 335 -9.91 -1.14 -7.03
C LEU A 335 -11.11 -1.92 -7.58
N VAL A 336 -10.88 -2.60 -8.67
CA VAL A 336 -11.76 -3.65 -9.20
C VAL A 336 -10.98 -4.97 -9.26
N LEU A 337 -11.64 -6.07 -8.93
CA LEU A 337 -11.12 -7.42 -9.10
C LEU A 337 -11.87 -8.06 -10.28
N VAL A 338 -11.16 -8.23 -11.38
CA VAL A 338 -11.70 -8.69 -12.66
C VAL A 338 -11.59 -10.20 -12.74
N ASP A 339 -12.69 -10.86 -13.03
CA ASP A 339 -12.76 -12.29 -13.35
C ASP A 339 -12.63 -12.48 -14.88
N LEU A 340 -11.58 -13.18 -15.29
CA LEU A 340 -11.21 -13.39 -16.70
C LEU A 340 -11.85 -14.63 -17.31
N ARG A 341 -12.50 -15.48 -16.50
CA ARG A 341 -13.11 -16.74 -16.94
C ARG A 341 -14.16 -16.57 -18.05
N PRO A 342 -14.99 -15.51 -18.11
CA PRO A 342 -15.91 -15.29 -19.22
C PRO A 342 -15.22 -15.19 -20.59
N LYS A 343 -13.97 -14.73 -20.65
CA LYS A 343 -13.16 -14.68 -21.89
C LYS A 343 -12.24 -15.91 -22.04
N GLY A 344 -12.31 -16.86 -21.11
CA GLY A 344 -11.45 -18.04 -21.07
C GLY A 344 -9.98 -17.73 -20.87
N LEU A 345 -9.62 -16.59 -20.28
CA LEU A 345 -8.25 -16.15 -20.02
C LEU A 345 -7.83 -16.47 -18.58
N THR A 346 -6.52 -16.49 -18.34
CA THR A 346 -5.90 -16.61 -17.03
C THR A 346 -5.14 -15.34 -16.66
N GLY A 347 -4.87 -15.17 -15.36
CA GLY A 347 -4.23 -13.96 -14.85
C GLY A 347 -2.79 -13.80 -15.31
N ASP A 348 -2.03 -14.90 -15.38
CA ASP A 348 -0.61 -14.89 -15.77
C ASP A 348 -0.38 -14.40 -17.22
N ILE A 349 -1.14 -14.91 -18.18
CA ILE A 349 -1.02 -14.45 -19.58
C ILE A 349 -1.57 -13.04 -19.76
N THR A 350 -2.62 -12.68 -19.02
CA THR A 350 -3.22 -11.35 -19.05
C THR A 350 -2.29 -10.28 -18.48
N GLU A 351 -1.66 -10.55 -17.32
CA GLU A 351 -0.67 -9.66 -16.70
C GLU A 351 0.45 -9.31 -17.69
N VAL A 352 1.03 -10.32 -18.35
CA VAL A 352 2.12 -10.14 -19.33
C VAL A 352 1.64 -9.34 -20.54
N SER A 353 0.47 -9.65 -21.10
CA SER A 353 -0.03 -8.96 -22.29
C SER A 353 -0.38 -7.49 -22.02
N LEU A 354 -0.95 -7.19 -20.84
CA LEU A 354 -1.20 -5.81 -20.42
C LEU A 354 0.11 -5.04 -20.19
N GLU A 355 1.12 -5.66 -19.57
CA GLU A 355 2.45 -5.06 -19.40
C GLU A 355 3.12 -4.76 -20.75
N ASN A 356 3.05 -5.67 -21.72
CA ASN A 356 3.50 -5.43 -23.09
C ASN A 356 2.77 -4.26 -23.76
N ALA A 357 1.50 -4.05 -23.43
CA ALA A 357 0.71 -2.92 -23.89
C ALA A 357 0.97 -1.61 -23.11
N GLY A 358 1.84 -1.62 -22.08
CA GLY A 358 2.16 -0.47 -21.26
C GLY A 358 1.14 -0.20 -20.15
N ILE A 359 0.37 -1.20 -19.74
CA ILE A 359 -0.60 -1.13 -18.64
C ILE A 359 -0.14 -2.10 -17.54
N THR A 360 0.45 -1.56 -16.48
CA THR A 360 1.01 -2.35 -15.38
C THR A 360 -0.10 -2.76 -14.41
N CYS A 361 -0.29 -4.05 -14.18
CA CYS A 361 -1.25 -4.59 -13.21
C CYS A 361 -0.66 -5.85 -12.54
N ASN A 362 -1.44 -6.52 -11.70
CA ASN A 362 -1.04 -7.80 -11.15
C ASN A 362 -2.13 -8.85 -11.35
N LYS A 363 -1.72 -10.09 -11.68
CA LYS A 363 -2.61 -11.24 -11.59
C LYS A 363 -3.09 -11.42 -10.15
N ASN A 364 -4.31 -11.87 -9.98
CA ASN A 364 -4.93 -12.05 -8.67
C ASN A 364 -5.92 -13.20 -8.70
N GLY A 365 -5.86 -14.07 -7.70
CA GLY A 365 -6.91 -15.07 -7.53
C GLY A 365 -8.28 -14.42 -7.34
N VAL A 366 -9.30 -15.01 -7.89
CA VAL A 366 -10.70 -14.67 -7.59
C VAL A 366 -11.22 -15.62 -6.51
N PRO A 367 -12.25 -15.26 -5.73
CA PRO A 367 -12.85 -16.19 -4.77
C PRO A 367 -13.27 -17.49 -5.47
N PHE A 368 -12.95 -18.63 -4.82
CA PHE A 368 -13.20 -19.98 -5.38
C PHE A 368 -12.49 -20.22 -6.72
N ASP A 369 -11.31 -19.67 -6.87
CA ASP A 369 -10.51 -19.79 -8.08
C ASP A 369 -10.14 -21.27 -8.34
N PRO A 370 -10.41 -21.82 -9.53
CA PRO A 370 -10.01 -23.17 -9.88
C PRO A 370 -8.50 -23.26 -10.22
N GLU A 371 -7.86 -22.13 -10.50
CA GLU A 371 -6.47 -22.08 -10.92
C GLU A 371 -5.50 -22.03 -9.75
N LYS A 372 -4.26 -22.43 -10.00
CA LYS A 372 -3.17 -22.33 -9.01
C LYS A 372 -2.78 -20.88 -8.76
N PRO A 373 -2.22 -20.54 -7.57
CA PRO A 373 -1.84 -19.16 -7.21
C PRO A 373 -0.88 -18.45 -8.18
N MET A 374 -0.07 -19.19 -8.95
CA MET A 374 0.86 -18.63 -9.95
C MET A 374 0.20 -18.37 -11.31
N VAL A 375 -0.99 -18.93 -11.55
CA VAL A 375 -1.77 -18.76 -12.78
C VAL A 375 -2.89 -17.75 -12.55
N THR A 376 -3.79 -18.03 -11.62
CA THR A 376 -5.00 -17.27 -11.25
C THR A 376 -6.02 -17.12 -12.37
N SER A 377 -7.27 -16.83 -12.02
CA SER A 377 -8.34 -16.53 -12.97
C SER A 377 -8.72 -15.06 -13.05
N GLY A 378 -7.95 -14.18 -12.43
CA GLY A 378 -8.25 -12.76 -12.41
C GLY A 378 -7.04 -11.84 -12.44
N VAL A 379 -7.34 -10.55 -12.58
CA VAL A 379 -6.41 -9.44 -12.40
C VAL A 379 -7.03 -8.39 -11.48
N ARG A 380 -6.19 -7.76 -10.65
CA ARG A 380 -6.58 -6.65 -9.80
C ARG A 380 -6.12 -5.34 -10.45
N LEU A 381 -7.06 -4.40 -10.59
CA LEU A 381 -6.82 -3.09 -11.17
C LEU A 381 -7.19 -2.00 -10.17
N GLY A 382 -6.35 -0.99 -10.03
CA GLY A 382 -6.58 0.13 -9.12
C GLY A 382 -6.38 1.48 -9.80
N THR A 383 -7.03 2.51 -9.29
CA THR A 383 -7.06 3.84 -9.90
C THR A 383 -6.23 4.91 -9.21
N PRO A 384 -5.60 4.70 -8.02
CA PRO A 384 -4.93 5.79 -7.30
C PRO A 384 -3.81 6.47 -8.09
N ALA A 385 -2.91 5.71 -8.71
CA ALA A 385 -1.76 6.27 -9.44
C ALA A 385 -2.20 7.05 -10.69
N GLY A 386 -3.12 6.50 -11.49
CA GLY A 386 -3.69 7.20 -12.65
C GLY A 386 -4.43 8.48 -12.25
N THR A 387 -5.20 8.45 -11.17
CA THR A 387 -5.87 9.65 -10.64
C THR A 387 -4.86 10.68 -10.14
N THR A 388 -3.76 10.26 -9.50
CA THR A 388 -2.69 11.17 -9.06
C THR A 388 -2.01 11.87 -10.24
N ARG A 389 -1.81 11.16 -11.37
CA ARG A 389 -1.25 11.80 -12.57
C ARG A 389 -2.23 12.73 -13.30
N GLY A 390 -3.51 12.77 -12.88
CA GLY A 390 -4.52 13.69 -13.40
C GLY A 390 -5.62 13.04 -14.24
N PHE A 391 -5.67 11.71 -14.33
CA PHE A 391 -6.74 11.02 -15.04
C PHE A 391 -8.08 11.21 -14.33
N GLY A 392 -9.09 11.58 -15.09
CA GLY A 392 -10.49 11.63 -14.69
C GLY A 392 -11.29 10.45 -15.24
N THR A 393 -12.61 10.55 -15.15
CA THR A 393 -13.53 9.50 -15.61
C THR A 393 -13.44 9.24 -17.12
N GLU A 394 -13.14 10.26 -17.92
CA GLU A 394 -12.97 10.12 -19.38
C GLU A 394 -11.73 9.28 -19.71
N GLU A 395 -10.60 9.55 -19.03
CA GLU A 395 -9.37 8.79 -19.23
C GLU A 395 -9.54 7.36 -18.74
N PHE A 396 -10.21 7.13 -17.59
CA PHE A 396 -10.47 5.76 -17.12
C PHE A 396 -11.48 5.00 -17.96
N HIS A 397 -12.42 5.66 -18.59
CA HIS A 397 -13.27 5.08 -19.63
C HIS A 397 -12.40 4.62 -20.83
N GLN A 398 -11.48 5.47 -21.28
CA GLN A 398 -10.54 5.11 -22.35
C GLN A 398 -9.62 3.95 -21.93
N VAL A 399 -9.06 3.97 -20.71
CA VAL A 399 -8.22 2.89 -20.17
C VAL A 399 -8.98 1.57 -20.13
N GLY A 400 -10.24 1.58 -19.70
CA GLY A 400 -11.10 0.39 -19.71
C GLY A 400 -11.24 -0.22 -21.10
N HIS A 401 -11.42 0.61 -22.15
CA HIS A 401 -11.45 0.15 -23.53
C HIS A 401 -10.11 -0.38 -24.01
N LEU A 402 -8.99 0.27 -23.66
CA LEU A 402 -7.65 -0.22 -24.00
C LEU A 402 -7.36 -1.58 -23.37
N ILE A 403 -7.73 -1.78 -22.12
CA ILE A 403 -7.67 -3.09 -21.44
C ILE A 403 -8.54 -4.10 -22.21
N GLY A 404 -9.78 -3.74 -22.53
CA GLY A 404 -10.68 -4.58 -23.30
C GLY A 404 -10.11 -4.99 -24.66
N ASP A 405 -9.47 -4.07 -25.40
CA ASP A 405 -8.85 -4.35 -26.70
C ASP A 405 -7.73 -5.41 -26.56
N VAL A 406 -6.86 -5.28 -25.54
CA VAL A 406 -5.80 -6.26 -25.25
C VAL A 406 -6.39 -7.63 -24.94
N LEU A 407 -7.42 -7.67 -24.06
CA LEU A 407 -8.05 -8.94 -23.66
C LEU A 407 -8.81 -9.62 -24.78
N ASP A 408 -9.48 -8.87 -25.66
CA ASP A 408 -10.18 -9.42 -26.83
C ASP A 408 -9.18 -9.99 -27.85
N GLY A 409 -8.06 -9.29 -28.09
CA GLY A 409 -6.96 -9.79 -28.91
C GLY A 409 -6.40 -11.09 -28.36
N LEU A 410 -6.07 -11.11 -27.07
CA LEU A 410 -5.53 -12.28 -26.37
C LEU A 410 -6.50 -13.47 -26.38
N ALA A 411 -7.80 -13.21 -26.19
CA ALA A 411 -8.83 -14.26 -26.27
C ALA A 411 -8.96 -14.84 -27.69
N SER A 412 -8.75 -14.01 -28.73
CA SER A 412 -8.79 -14.44 -30.13
C SER A 412 -7.56 -15.23 -30.54
N ASN A 413 -6.39 -14.86 -30.05
CA ASN A 413 -5.11 -15.54 -30.34
C ASN A 413 -4.17 -15.50 -29.12
N ARG A 414 -4.22 -16.55 -28.30
CA ARG A 414 -3.40 -16.64 -27.06
C ARG A 414 -1.90 -16.76 -27.31
N ASN A 415 -1.50 -17.16 -28.50
CA ASN A 415 -0.09 -17.41 -28.81
C ASN A 415 0.62 -16.15 -29.33
N ASP A 416 -0.12 -15.18 -29.85
CA ASP A 416 0.44 -13.95 -30.38
C ASP A 416 -0.59 -12.80 -30.36
N ASN A 417 -0.37 -11.82 -29.48
CA ASN A 417 -1.17 -10.60 -29.35
C ASN A 417 -0.34 -9.34 -29.68
N SER A 418 0.86 -9.51 -30.20
CA SER A 418 1.88 -8.44 -30.35
C SER A 418 1.40 -7.22 -31.13
N ASP A 419 0.60 -7.41 -32.18
CA ASP A 419 0.07 -6.29 -33.00
C ASP A 419 -0.91 -5.41 -32.18
N ILE A 420 -1.78 -6.03 -31.40
CA ILE A 420 -2.73 -5.32 -30.54
C ILE A 420 -1.99 -4.64 -29.37
N GLU A 421 -1.06 -5.34 -28.73
CA GLU A 421 -0.22 -4.81 -27.66
C GLU A 421 0.56 -3.57 -28.11
N ALA A 422 1.18 -3.62 -29.29
CA ALA A 422 1.92 -2.49 -29.86
C ALA A 422 1.00 -1.29 -30.18
N LYS A 423 -0.19 -1.55 -30.74
CA LYS A 423 -1.18 -0.51 -31.03
C LYS A 423 -1.68 0.15 -29.76
N VAL A 424 -2.03 -0.64 -28.74
CA VAL A 424 -2.49 -0.13 -27.44
C VAL A 424 -1.37 0.64 -26.73
N ARG A 425 -0.13 0.13 -26.77
CA ARG A 425 1.03 0.82 -26.19
C ARG A 425 1.25 2.21 -26.79
N GLY A 426 1.01 2.37 -28.11
CA GLY A 426 1.03 3.69 -28.76
C GLY A 426 0.04 4.67 -28.12
N LYS A 427 -1.22 4.23 -27.96
CA LYS A 427 -2.28 5.04 -27.33
C LYS A 427 -2.01 5.32 -25.83
N VAL A 428 -1.47 4.34 -25.09
CA VAL A 428 -1.05 4.51 -23.69
C VAL A 428 -0.02 5.62 -23.58
N ARG A 429 1.01 5.62 -24.42
CA ARG A 429 2.03 6.67 -24.45
C ARG A 429 1.46 8.04 -24.77
N GLU A 430 0.53 8.13 -25.74
CA GLU A 430 -0.15 9.40 -26.07
C GLU A 430 -0.93 9.92 -24.84
N LEU A 431 -1.68 9.06 -24.18
CA LEU A 431 -2.43 9.42 -22.98
C LEU A 431 -1.48 9.85 -21.85
N CYS A 432 -0.42 9.10 -21.59
CA CYS A 432 0.55 9.43 -20.55
C CYS A 432 1.25 10.78 -20.80
N ARG A 433 1.56 11.12 -22.06
CA ARG A 433 2.17 12.41 -22.42
C ARG A 433 1.24 13.60 -22.24
N ALA A 434 -0.07 13.41 -22.35
CA ALA A 434 -1.05 14.46 -22.03
C ALA A 434 -1.13 14.76 -20.53
N PHE A 435 -0.70 13.81 -19.67
CA PHE A 435 -0.70 13.92 -18.22
C PHE A 435 0.68 13.57 -17.62
N PRO A 436 1.69 14.39 -17.87
CA PRO A 436 3.07 14.08 -17.48
C PRO A 436 3.28 14.19 -15.97
N ILE A 437 4.18 13.35 -15.44
CA ILE A 437 4.63 13.38 -14.05
C ILE A 437 6.13 13.71 -13.98
N TYR A 438 6.57 14.36 -12.91
CA TYR A 438 7.99 14.66 -12.63
C TYR A 438 8.72 15.31 -13.82
N GLN A 439 8.19 16.46 -14.28
CA GLN A 439 8.77 17.28 -15.36
C GLN A 439 10.03 18.03 -14.91
#